data_859e0165457c5de4c381fbb233b08bdd
#
_entry.id   859e0165457c5de4c381fbb233b08bdd
#
_cell.length_a   1.000
_cell.length_b   1.000
_cell.length_c   1.000
_cell.angle_alpha   90.00
_cell.angle_beta   90.00
_cell.angle_gamma   90.00
#
_symmetry.space_group_name_H-M   'P 1'
#
loop_
_entity.id
_entity.type
_entity.pdbx_description
1 polymer ?
#
loop_
_entity_poly.entity_id
_entity_poly.type
_entity_poly.pdbx_seq_one_letter_code
_entity_poly.pdbx_strand_id
1 'polypeptide(L)'
;MCYSHPHDQEVRILFDWSNIREENIPKVVAVVFRNEATNTVVEFALPPEGGIVMIPNGAYKFTAYNVGQYGNIFKETDAGKIVTTPVSRKLKGKYYETPDFLCLENQKVVLTDFENTRLITAKPIRRTARVDYRINGIERLEKADAVYAVLSGCSAELELYTGCCVERHEDGIQHNIVFEVDKWKQQGWFYMFGGGFTPENRRTSEHVHILSIYAVYKDNKYKKLDIDVTQQIHCENPIGLPMEDFSIVVDLNLAHPDGGDDTDDTEGFFDPEVEGWEDIEIDIPL
;
A
#
# COMPACT_ATOMS: atom_id res chain seq x y z
N MET A 1 -52.16 4.52 -5.81
CA MET A 1 -50.82 3.89 -5.92
C MET A 1 -49.97 4.81 -6.81
N CYS A 2 -48.87 5.32 -6.29
CA CYS A 2 -48.00 6.21 -7.06
C CYS A 2 -46.94 5.36 -7.77
N TYR A 3 -47.11 5.11 -9.07
CA TYR A 3 -46.30 4.16 -9.86
C TYR A 3 -45.03 4.77 -10.45
N SER A 4 -44.63 6.03 -10.10
CA SER A 4 -43.61 6.75 -10.84
C SER A 4 -42.38 7.17 -10.01
N HIS A 5 -42.25 6.73 -8.78
CA HIS A 5 -41.07 7.06 -7.97
C HIS A 5 -40.31 5.79 -7.63
N PRO A 6 -38.98 5.75 -7.77
CA PRO A 6 -38.17 4.68 -7.23
C PRO A 6 -38.38 4.66 -5.72
N HIS A 7 -38.87 3.53 -5.21
CA HIS A 7 -39.00 3.35 -3.77
C HIS A 7 -37.63 3.00 -3.18
N ASP A 8 -37.24 3.72 -2.13
CA ASP A 8 -36.04 3.39 -1.37
C ASP A 8 -36.33 2.21 -0.47
N GLN A 9 -35.43 1.24 -0.48
CA GLN A 9 -35.45 0.10 0.42
C GLN A 9 -34.59 0.39 1.64
N GLU A 10 -35.10 0.03 2.83
CA GLU A 10 -34.31 0.03 4.04
C GLU A 10 -33.27 -1.10 3.99
N VAL A 11 -32.00 -0.73 4.13
CA VAL A 11 -30.87 -1.67 4.13
C VAL A 11 -30.14 -1.57 5.46
N ARG A 12 -30.12 -2.67 6.20
CA ARG A 12 -29.36 -2.81 7.44
C ARG A 12 -28.01 -3.44 7.11
N ILE A 13 -26.93 -2.75 7.45
CA ILE A 13 -25.57 -3.19 7.21
C ILE A 13 -24.97 -3.54 8.58
N LEU A 14 -24.38 -4.73 8.66
CA LEU A 14 -23.59 -5.20 9.81
C LEU A 14 -22.18 -5.55 9.31
N PHE A 15 -21.16 -5.24 10.13
CA PHE A 15 -19.79 -5.61 9.83
C PHE A 15 -19.34 -6.79 10.69
N ASP A 16 -18.81 -7.83 10.06
CA ASP A 16 -18.12 -8.94 10.70
C ASP A 16 -16.61 -8.69 10.64
N TRP A 17 -16.01 -8.25 11.74
CA TRP A 17 -14.59 -7.93 11.86
C TRP A 17 -13.70 -9.13 12.19
N SER A 18 -14.20 -10.36 12.11
CA SER A 18 -13.45 -11.57 12.49
C SER A 18 -12.13 -11.77 11.74
N ASN A 19 -11.95 -11.15 10.57
CA ASN A 19 -10.72 -11.17 9.79
C ASN A 19 -9.76 -10.01 10.10
N ILE A 20 -10.16 -9.08 10.97
CA ILE A 20 -9.41 -7.86 11.27
C ILE A 20 -9.05 -7.88 12.75
N ARG A 21 -7.79 -7.59 13.08
CA ARG A 21 -7.34 -7.44 14.47
C ARG A 21 -8.07 -6.28 15.13
N GLU A 22 -8.38 -6.40 16.41
CA GLU A 22 -9.18 -5.43 17.17
C GLU A 22 -8.58 -4.01 17.09
N GLU A 23 -7.25 -3.89 17.19
CA GLU A 23 -6.55 -2.61 17.09
C GLU A 23 -6.65 -1.93 15.72
N ASN A 24 -7.02 -2.68 14.67
CA ASN A 24 -7.17 -2.21 13.30
C ASN A 24 -8.63 -1.98 12.87
N ILE A 25 -9.59 -2.25 13.75
CA ILE A 25 -11.00 -1.96 13.47
C ILE A 25 -11.16 -0.44 13.33
N PRO A 26 -11.67 0.03 12.17
CA PRO A 26 -11.77 1.48 11.90
C PRO A 26 -12.88 2.12 12.74
N LYS A 27 -12.73 3.40 13.05
CA LYS A 27 -13.78 4.19 13.69
C LYS A 27 -14.90 4.57 12.73
N VAL A 28 -14.59 4.66 11.44
CA VAL A 28 -15.53 5.03 10.38
C VAL A 28 -15.28 4.13 9.17
N VAL A 29 -16.37 3.63 8.62
CA VAL A 29 -16.41 2.81 7.40
C VAL A 29 -17.17 3.57 6.33
N ALA A 30 -16.55 3.83 5.18
CA ALA A 30 -17.25 4.29 4.00
C ALA A 30 -17.96 3.10 3.36
N VAL A 31 -19.22 3.31 3.02
CA VAL A 31 -20.07 2.32 2.34
C VAL A 31 -20.58 2.93 1.04
N VAL A 32 -20.28 2.28 -0.06
CA VAL A 32 -20.58 2.76 -1.41
C VAL A 32 -21.48 1.76 -2.11
N PHE A 33 -22.60 2.25 -2.64
CA PHE A 33 -23.49 1.53 -3.55
C PHE A 33 -23.36 2.13 -4.94
N ARG A 34 -22.79 1.41 -5.89
CA ARG A 34 -22.72 1.80 -7.30
C ARG A 34 -23.76 1.02 -8.09
N ASN A 35 -24.74 1.72 -8.64
CA ASN A 35 -25.79 1.10 -9.46
C ASN A 35 -25.19 0.55 -10.77
N GLU A 36 -25.41 -0.74 -11.05
CA GLU A 36 -24.83 -1.41 -12.23
C GLU A 36 -25.42 -0.93 -13.55
N ALA A 37 -26.66 -0.41 -13.55
CA ALA A 37 -27.34 0.05 -14.77
C ALA A 37 -27.04 1.53 -15.10
N THR A 38 -26.99 2.39 -14.07
CA THR A 38 -26.87 3.85 -14.23
C THR A 38 -25.51 4.40 -13.89
N ASN A 39 -24.63 3.59 -13.27
CA ASN A 39 -23.37 4.01 -12.66
C ASN A 39 -23.49 5.11 -11.57
N THR A 40 -24.71 5.42 -11.12
CA THR A 40 -24.91 6.34 -10.02
C THR A 40 -24.33 5.77 -8.73
N VAL A 41 -23.71 6.63 -7.92
CA VAL A 41 -23.06 6.27 -6.68
C VAL A 41 -23.78 6.91 -5.51
N VAL A 42 -24.05 6.14 -4.45
CA VAL A 42 -24.54 6.63 -3.16
C VAL A 42 -23.54 6.18 -2.11
N GLU A 43 -23.06 7.11 -1.27
CA GLU A 43 -22.04 6.86 -0.28
C GLU A 43 -22.51 7.26 1.13
N PHE A 44 -22.18 6.44 2.12
CA PHE A 44 -22.47 6.65 3.53
C PHE A 44 -21.21 6.45 4.37
N ALA A 45 -21.16 7.15 5.50
CA ALA A 45 -20.18 6.90 6.54
C ALA A 45 -20.88 6.24 7.73
N LEU A 46 -20.46 5.03 8.07
CA LEU A 46 -21.06 4.25 9.14
C LEU A 46 -20.03 3.97 10.25
N PRO A 47 -20.49 3.79 11.51
CA PRO A 47 -19.63 3.27 12.58
C PRO A 47 -19.31 1.78 12.35
N PRO A 48 -18.32 1.22 13.07
CA PRO A 48 -17.91 -0.17 12.91
C PRO A 48 -18.98 -1.21 13.27
N GLU A 49 -20.00 -0.84 14.00
CA GLU A 49 -21.15 -1.69 14.32
C GLU A 49 -22.13 -1.81 13.14
N GLY A 50 -21.99 -0.94 12.14
CA GLY A 50 -22.90 -0.84 11.02
C GLY A 50 -24.00 0.21 11.20
N GLY A 51 -25.09 0.06 10.44
CA GLY A 51 -26.18 1.03 10.46
C GLY A 51 -27.31 0.69 9.50
N ILE A 52 -28.26 1.62 9.40
CA ILE A 52 -29.40 1.53 8.49
C ILE A 52 -29.29 2.67 7.48
N VAL A 53 -29.45 2.36 6.20
CA VAL A 53 -29.44 3.30 5.09
C VAL A 53 -30.62 3.08 4.18
N MET A 54 -31.03 4.12 3.44
CA MET A 54 -32.10 4.07 2.46
C MET A 54 -31.50 4.09 1.06
N ILE A 55 -31.77 3.06 0.25
CA ILE A 55 -31.21 2.89 -1.08
C ILE A 55 -32.34 2.62 -2.08
N PRO A 56 -32.37 3.29 -3.25
CA PRO A 56 -33.33 2.97 -4.31
C PRO A 56 -33.22 1.50 -4.75
N ASN A 57 -34.33 0.92 -5.18
CA ASN A 57 -34.33 -0.43 -5.74
C ASN A 57 -33.40 -0.51 -6.97
N GLY A 58 -32.66 -1.61 -7.10
CA GLY A 58 -31.72 -1.83 -8.19
C GLY A 58 -30.68 -2.90 -7.91
N ALA A 59 -29.83 -3.13 -8.90
CA ALA A 59 -28.63 -3.96 -8.75
C ALA A 59 -27.41 -3.09 -8.49
N TYR A 60 -26.64 -3.41 -7.46
CA TYR A 60 -25.53 -2.60 -6.99
C TYR A 60 -24.26 -3.43 -6.81
N LYS A 61 -23.14 -2.79 -7.10
CA LYS A 61 -21.86 -3.16 -6.50
C LYS A 61 -21.78 -2.44 -5.14
N PHE A 62 -21.73 -3.22 -4.08
CA PHE A 62 -21.51 -2.75 -2.72
C PHE A 62 -20.02 -2.81 -2.42
N THR A 63 -19.48 -1.73 -1.88
CA THR A 63 -18.09 -1.65 -1.45
C THR A 63 -18.06 -1.00 -0.06
N ALA A 64 -17.34 -1.61 0.88
CA ALA A 64 -17.10 -1.02 2.20
C ALA A 64 -15.60 -0.98 2.48
N TYR A 65 -15.09 0.15 2.97
CA TYR A 65 -13.67 0.35 3.28
C TYR A 65 -13.46 1.34 4.43
N ASN A 66 -12.33 1.21 5.11
CA ASN A 66 -11.97 2.11 6.19
C ASN A 66 -11.50 3.47 5.65
N VAL A 67 -11.87 4.54 6.36
CA VAL A 67 -11.47 5.93 6.07
C VAL A 67 -10.86 6.59 7.30
N GLY A 68 -10.29 7.78 7.12
CA GLY A 68 -9.75 8.59 8.22
C GLY A 68 -8.29 8.31 8.54
N GLN A 69 -7.55 7.77 7.59
CA GLN A 69 -6.10 7.54 7.68
C GLN A 69 -5.37 8.49 6.73
N TYR A 70 -4.21 9.01 7.15
CA TYR A 70 -3.49 10.06 6.41
C TYR A 70 -2.68 9.53 5.23
N GLY A 71 -2.23 8.27 5.29
CA GLY A 71 -1.45 7.63 4.24
C GLY A 71 -2.27 7.11 3.06
N ASN A 72 -3.61 7.16 3.14
CA ASN A 72 -4.51 6.70 2.09
C ASN A 72 -5.33 7.87 1.53
N ILE A 73 -5.18 8.14 0.23
CA ILE A 73 -5.92 9.17 -0.49
C ILE A 73 -6.91 8.51 -1.43
N PHE A 74 -8.20 8.79 -1.23
CA PHE A 74 -9.28 8.24 -2.05
C PHE A 74 -9.62 9.21 -3.19
N LYS A 75 -9.69 8.69 -4.42
CA LYS A 75 -9.97 9.48 -5.63
C LYS A 75 -11.02 8.81 -6.47
N GLU A 76 -11.92 9.61 -7.05
CA GLU A 76 -12.80 9.15 -8.14
C GLU A 76 -12.03 9.16 -9.45
N THR A 77 -12.26 8.15 -10.28
CA THR A 77 -11.75 8.03 -11.65
C THR A 77 -12.88 7.62 -12.58
N ASP A 78 -12.67 7.71 -13.89
CA ASP A 78 -13.66 7.26 -14.88
C ASP A 78 -13.96 5.74 -14.74
N ALA A 79 -12.96 4.96 -14.32
CA ALA A 79 -13.09 3.52 -14.09
C ALA A 79 -13.74 3.18 -12.74
N GLY A 80 -13.72 4.11 -11.78
CA GLY A 80 -14.25 3.91 -10.44
C GLY A 80 -13.47 4.64 -9.36
N LYS A 81 -13.56 4.17 -8.12
CA LYS A 81 -12.86 4.76 -6.99
C LYS A 81 -11.56 4.02 -6.72
N ILE A 82 -10.47 4.76 -6.64
CA ILE A 82 -9.16 4.23 -6.27
C ILE A 82 -8.70 4.79 -4.93
N VAL A 83 -7.82 4.04 -4.27
CA VAL A 83 -7.00 4.53 -3.17
C VAL A 83 -5.56 4.61 -3.65
N THR A 84 -4.89 5.71 -3.33
CA THR A 84 -3.47 5.93 -3.64
C THR A 84 -2.75 6.47 -2.42
N THR A 85 -1.42 6.33 -2.40
CA THR A 85 -0.58 6.97 -1.39
C THR A 85 -0.10 8.34 -1.89
N PRO A 86 0.28 9.26 -0.99
CA PRO A 86 0.88 10.53 -1.38
C PRO A 86 2.18 10.32 -2.16
N VAL A 87 2.47 11.21 -3.08
CA VAL A 87 3.81 11.31 -3.66
C VAL A 87 4.75 11.85 -2.60
N SER A 88 5.83 11.14 -2.34
CA SER A 88 6.84 11.55 -1.38
C SER A 88 7.64 12.74 -1.89
N ARG A 89 7.98 13.65 -0.98
CA ARG A 89 8.89 14.78 -1.23
C ARG A 89 10.27 14.56 -0.63
N LYS A 90 10.54 13.40 -0.06
CA LYS A 90 11.78 13.10 0.65
C LYS A 90 12.95 12.86 -0.28
N LEU A 91 12.69 12.38 -1.50
CA LEU A 91 13.70 12.11 -2.50
C LEU A 91 13.33 12.76 -3.83
N LYS A 92 14.32 13.13 -4.63
CA LYS A 92 14.11 13.64 -5.99
C LYS A 92 13.61 12.50 -6.90
N GLY A 93 12.54 12.76 -7.62
CA GLY A 93 11.91 11.77 -8.49
C GLY A 93 10.48 11.46 -8.08
N LYS A 94 9.88 10.48 -8.73
CA LYS A 94 8.50 10.05 -8.45
C LYS A 94 8.51 8.86 -7.50
N TYR A 95 8.50 9.15 -6.21
CA TYR A 95 8.40 8.17 -5.14
C TYR A 95 7.07 8.32 -4.42
N TYR A 96 6.56 7.24 -3.85
CA TYR A 96 5.30 7.23 -3.12
C TYR A 96 5.54 6.89 -1.64
N GLU A 97 4.79 7.51 -0.75
CA GLU A 97 4.78 7.12 0.67
C GLU A 97 4.16 5.73 0.84
N THR A 98 4.41 5.12 1.99
CA THR A 98 3.74 3.88 2.37
C THR A 98 2.25 4.13 2.60
N PRO A 99 1.34 3.21 2.19
CA PRO A 99 -0.06 3.31 2.57
C PRO A 99 -0.24 3.07 4.07
N ASP A 100 -1.38 3.52 4.57
CA ASP A 100 -1.91 3.06 5.86
C ASP A 100 -2.66 1.74 5.69
N PHE A 101 -3.01 1.12 6.81
CA PHE A 101 -3.86 -0.06 6.84
C PHE A 101 -5.13 0.16 6.01
N LEU A 102 -5.43 -0.78 5.11
CA LEU A 102 -6.65 -0.80 4.32
C LEU A 102 -7.35 -2.15 4.48
N CYS A 103 -8.63 -2.11 4.83
CA CYS A 103 -9.53 -3.25 4.70
C CYS A 103 -10.68 -2.91 3.75
N LEU A 104 -11.17 -3.91 3.06
CA LEU A 104 -12.13 -3.76 1.98
C LEU A 104 -13.07 -4.96 1.92
N GLU A 105 -14.34 -4.70 1.63
CA GLU A 105 -15.35 -5.69 1.27
C GLU A 105 -16.00 -5.29 -0.04
N ASN A 106 -16.18 -6.25 -0.93
CA ASN A 106 -16.88 -6.08 -2.20
C ASN A 106 -17.90 -7.20 -2.40
N GLN A 107 -19.14 -6.85 -2.68
CA GLN A 107 -20.16 -7.82 -3.03
C GLN A 107 -21.23 -7.23 -3.99
N LYS A 108 -21.94 -8.10 -4.68
CA LYS A 108 -23.12 -7.70 -5.47
C LYS A 108 -24.36 -7.77 -4.60
N VAL A 109 -25.19 -6.74 -4.69
CA VAL A 109 -26.45 -6.64 -3.93
C VAL A 109 -27.58 -6.30 -4.88
N VAL A 110 -28.69 -7.02 -4.77
CA VAL A 110 -29.92 -6.71 -5.51
C VAL A 110 -30.99 -6.31 -4.50
N LEU A 111 -31.53 -5.13 -4.69
CA LEU A 111 -32.59 -4.53 -3.89
C LEU A 111 -33.87 -4.46 -4.73
N THR A 112 -34.88 -5.25 -4.37
CA THR A 112 -36.13 -5.39 -5.15
C THR A 112 -37.39 -5.30 -4.29
N ASP A 113 -37.24 -5.34 -2.97
CA ASP A 113 -38.35 -5.41 -2.03
C ASP A 113 -38.29 -4.25 -1.05
N PHE A 114 -39.11 -3.24 -1.28
CA PHE A 114 -39.22 -2.06 -0.44
C PHE A 114 -40.03 -2.25 0.84
N GLU A 115 -40.73 -3.38 0.98
CA GLU A 115 -41.59 -3.67 2.14
C GLU A 115 -40.80 -4.30 3.29
N ASN A 116 -39.62 -4.88 2.99
CA ASN A 116 -38.78 -5.56 3.96
C ASN A 116 -37.39 -4.94 4.06
N THR A 117 -36.87 -4.85 5.28
CA THR A 117 -35.47 -4.46 5.52
C THR A 117 -34.54 -5.51 4.94
N ARG A 118 -33.65 -5.09 4.04
CA ARG A 118 -32.58 -5.95 3.51
C ARG A 118 -31.39 -5.97 4.48
N LEU A 119 -30.98 -7.16 4.90
CA LEU A 119 -29.75 -7.34 5.69
C LEU A 119 -28.56 -7.59 4.75
N ILE A 120 -27.48 -6.81 4.94
CA ILE A 120 -26.15 -7.02 4.36
C ILE A 120 -25.20 -7.28 5.51
N THR A 121 -24.53 -8.44 5.49
CA THR A 121 -23.38 -8.70 6.36
C THR A 121 -22.13 -8.53 5.54
N ALA A 122 -21.35 -7.49 5.84
CA ALA A 122 -20.06 -7.19 5.23
C ALA A 122 -18.95 -7.79 6.07
N LYS A 123 -18.00 -8.46 5.42
CA LYS A 123 -16.85 -9.10 6.08
C LYS A 123 -15.54 -8.58 5.52
N PRO A 124 -15.10 -7.37 5.93
CA PRO A 124 -13.91 -6.76 5.36
C PRO A 124 -12.67 -7.62 5.54
N ILE A 125 -11.85 -7.67 4.51
CA ILE A 125 -10.55 -8.33 4.50
C ILE A 125 -9.44 -7.29 4.33
N ARG A 126 -8.27 -7.57 4.88
CA ARG A 126 -7.10 -6.70 4.74
C ARG A 126 -6.58 -6.69 3.31
N ARG A 127 -6.33 -5.49 2.77
CA ARG A 127 -5.82 -5.25 1.42
C ARG A 127 -4.44 -4.57 1.41
N THR A 128 -3.81 -4.45 2.56
CA THR A 128 -2.41 -4.05 2.71
C THR A 128 -1.62 -5.17 3.36
N ALA A 129 -0.47 -5.53 2.81
CA ALA A 129 0.50 -6.39 3.47
C ALA A 129 1.29 -5.56 4.48
N ARG A 130 1.59 -6.13 5.65
CA ARG A 130 2.61 -5.59 6.54
C ARG A 130 3.95 -6.20 6.16
N VAL A 131 4.91 -5.32 5.94
CA VAL A 131 6.29 -5.68 5.65
C VAL A 131 7.11 -5.37 6.88
N ASP A 132 7.60 -6.39 7.55
CA ASP A 132 8.60 -6.22 8.60
C ASP A 132 9.99 -6.21 7.95
N TYR A 133 10.85 -5.24 8.29
CA TYR A 133 12.20 -5.19 7.76
C TYR A 133 13.26 -5.27 8.86
N ARG A 134 14.40 -5.86 8.51
CA ARG A 134 15.62 -5.84 9.32
C ARG A 134 16.80 -5.50 8.44
N ILE A 135 17.57 -4.49 8.85
CA ILE A 135 18.78 -4.03 8.18
C ILE A 135 19.95 -4.17 9.15
N ASN A 136 20.70 -5.26 9.03
CA ASN A 136 21.89 -5.48 9.84
C ASN A 136 23.01 -4.56 9.35
N GLY A 137 23.81 -4.02 10.27
CA GLY A 137 24.88 -3.09 9.94
C GLY A 137 24.42 -1.63 9.75
N ILE A 138 23.14 -1.31 10.03
CA ILE A 138 22.58 0.05 9.89
C ILE A 138 23.29 1.07 10.77
N GLU A 139 23.87 0.65 11.89
CA GLU A 139 24.67 1.49 12.79
C GLU A 139 25.88 2.13 12.12
N ARG A 140 26.38 1.57 11.01
CA ARG A 140 27.45 2.16 10.21
C ARG A 140 27.04 3.45 9.50
N LEU A 141 25.73 3.69 9.40
CA LEU A 141 25.13 4.90 8.85
C LEU A 141 24.88 5.98 9.91
N GLU A 142 25.44 5.87 11.12
CA GLU A 142 25.22 6.80 12.22
C GLU A 142 25.57 8.25 11.86
N LYS A 143 26.57 8.47 10.98
CA LYS A 143 27.02 9.80 10.51
C LYS A 143 26.04 10.43 9.51
N ALA A 144 25.11 9.67 8.92
CA ALA A 144 24.08 10.21 8.05
C ALA A 144 23.05 11.03 8.85
N ASP A 145 22.55 12.11 8.29
CA ASP A 145 21.48 12.89 8.90
C ASP A 145 20.16 12.14 8.87
N ALA A 146 19.87 11.51 7.73
CA ALA A 146 18.70 10.65 7.55
C ALA A 146 19.04 9.41 6.71
N VAL A 147 18.29 8.33 6.93
CA VAL A 147 18.35 7.13 6.11
C VAL A 147 16.96 6.84 5.56
N TYR A 148 16.87 6.70 4.25
CA TYR A 148 15.65 6.30 3.57
C TYR A 148 15.86 4.96 2.88
N ALA A 149 14.82 4.16 2.83
CA ALA A 149 14.78 2.97 2.00
C ALA A 149 13.69 3.14 0.95
N VAL A 150 13.96 2.65 -0.25
CA VAL A 150 13.05 2.66 -1.39
C VAL A 150 12.90 1.23 -1.88
N LEU A 151 11.69 0.72 -1.86
CA LEU A 151 11.37 -0.58 -2.42
C LEU A 151 10.73 -0.40 -3.80
N SER A 152 11.36 -0.95 -4.84
CA SER A 152 10.83 -0.95 -6.21
C SER A 152 9.81 -2.07 -6.44
N GLY A 153 9.04 -1.98 -7.53
CA GLY A 153 8.11 -3.02 -7.96
C GLY A 153 6.84 -3.12 -7.11
N CYS A 154 6.51 -2.07 -6.35
CA CYS A 154 5.31 -2.00 -5.53
C CYS A 154 4.16 -1.35 -6.28
N SER A 155 2.91 -1.53 -5.83
CA SER A 155 1.78 -0.72 -6.26
C SER A 155 1.56 0.43 -5.29
N ALA A 156 1.43 1.65 -5.82
CA ALA A 156 1.02 2.83 -5.07
C ALA A 156 -0.50 3.06 -5.12
N GLU A 157 -1.22 2.28 -5.91
CA GLU A 157 -2.65 2.46 -6.16
C GLU A 157 -3.40 1.12 -6.11
N LEU A 158 -4.63 1.15 -5.60
CA LEU A 158 -5.54 0.00 -5.55
C LEU A 158 -6.94 0.46 -5.95
N GLU A 159 -7.59 -0.30 -6.84
CA GLU A 159 -8.97 -0.08 -7.22
C GLU A 159 -9.91 -0.66 -6.15
N LEU A 160 -10.78 0.17 -5.59
CA LEU A 160 -11.63 -0.23 -4.48
C LEU A 160 -12.73 -1.23 -4.90
N TYR A 161 -13.27 -1.13 -6.12
CA TYR A 161 -14.37 -2.00 -6.56
C TYR A 161 -13.95 -3.42 -6.92
N THR A 162 -12.67 -3.64 -7.19
CA THR A 162 -12.10 -4.96 -7.45
C THR A 162 -11.21 -5.45 -6.33
N GLY A 163 -10.64 -4.52 -5.56
CA GLY A 163 -9.60 -4.79 -4.58
C GLY A 163 -8.26 -5.17 -5.21
N CYS A 164 -8.07 -4.89 -6.50
CA CYS A 164 -6.83 -5.17 -7.23
C CYS A 164 -5.92 -3.95 -7.28
N CYS A 165 -4.61 -4.19 -7.28
CA CYS A 165 -3.64 -3.15 -7.55
C CYS A 165 -3.83 -2.60 -8.96
N VAL A 166 -3.70 -1.28 -9.11
CA VAL A 166 -3.77 -0.63 -10.42
C VAL A 166 -2.43 -0.75 -11.09
N GLU A 167 -2.41 -1.44 -12.21
CA GLU A 167 -1.27 -1.47 -13.12
C GLU A 167 -1.35 -0.26 -14.04
N ARG A 168 -0.52 0.75 -13.82
CA ARG A 168 -0.37 1.83 -14.78
C ARG A 168 0.72 1.49 -15.78
N HIS A 169 0.28 0.97 -16.93
CA HIS A 169 1.17 0.60 -18.02
C HIS A 169 1.51 1.72 -19.01
N GLU A 170 0.98 2.93 -18.84
CA GLU A 170 1.21 3.98 -19.84
C GLU A 170 2.68 4.39 -20.01
N ASP A 171 3.53 4.16 -18.98
CA ASP A 171 4.97 4.49 -19.04
C ASP A 171 5.89 3.36 -18.59
N GLY A 172 5.40 2.16 -18.30
CA GLY A 172 6.22 1.03 -17.81
C GLY A 172 6.90 1.27 -16.46
N ILE A 173 6.48 2.30 -15.73
CA ILE A 173 7.14 2.71 -14.48
C ILE A 173 6.53 1.91 -13.32
N GLN A 174 7.33 1.01 -12.77
CA GLN A 174 7.06 0.40 -11.47
C GLN A 174 7.06 1.50 -10.40
N HIS A 175 6.11 1.45 -9.49
CA HIS A 175 6.07 2.39 -8.39
C HIS A 175 7.16 2.04 -7.36
N ASN A 176 7.81 3.09 -6.88
CA ASN A 176 8.80 3.00 -5.81
C ASN A 176 8.20 3.54 -4.53
N ILE A 177 8.15 2.71 -3.50
CA ILE A 177 7.66 3.11 -2.17
C ILE A 177 8.85 3.50 -1.30
N VAL A 178 8.83 4.71 -0.75
CA VAL A 178 9.85 5.23 0.15
C VAL A 178 9.38 5.18 1.60
N PHE A 179 10.27 4.78 2.50
CA PHE A 179 10.06 4.84 3.93
C PHE A 179 11.34 5.29 4.65
N GLU A 180 11.17 5.97 5.76
CA GLU A 180 12.29 6.38 6.60
C GLU A 180 12.74 5.21 7.48
N VAL A 181 14.05 5.02 7.55
CA VAL A 181 14.68 3.99 8.38
C VAL A 181 15.27 4.66 9.62
N ASP A 182 14.83 4.23 10.79
CA ASP A 182 15.44 4.66 12.03
C ASP A 182 16.85 4.04 12.15
N LYS A 183 17.90 4.85 11.91
CA LYS A 183 19.30 4.41 11.95
C LYS A 183 19.76 3.87 13.29
N TRP A 184 18.97 4.07 14.34
CA TRP A 184 19.22 3.53 15.68
C TRP A 184 18.50 2.22 15.95
N LYS A 185 17.64 1.79 15.01
CA LYS A 185 16.89 0.55 15.08
C LYS A 185 17.14 -0.30 13.84
N GLN A 186 17.64 -1.50 14.06
CA GLN A 186 17.88 -2.45 12.99
C GLN A 186 16.61 -2.99 12.33
N GLN A 187 15.44 -2.68 12.87
CA GLN A 187 14.16 -3.23 12.42
C GLN A 187 13.03 -2.21 12.48
N GLY A 188 12.07 -2.38 11.61
CA GLY A 188 10.84 -1.61 11.55
C GLY A 188 9.80 -2.34 10.69
N TRP A 189 8.77 -1.62 10.33
CA TRP A 189 7.71 -2.16 9.47
C TRP A 189 7.00 -1.03 8.72
N PHE A 190 6.34 -1.38 7.63
CA PHE A 190 5.46 -0.50 6.86
C PHE A 190 4.35 -1.33 6.20
N TYR A 191 3.35 -0.66 5.65
CA TYR A 191 2.33 -1.30 4.81
C TYR A 191 2.61 -1.09 3.33
N MET A 192 2.11 -2.03 2.48
CA MET A 192 2.07 -1.88 1.04
C MET A 192 0.78 -2.49 0.46
N PHE A 193 0.32 -2.02 -0.70
CA PHE A 193 -0.86 -2.59 -1.37
C PHE A 193 -0.59 -3.92 -2.08
N GLY A 194 0.64 -4.30 -2.24
CA GLY A 194 1.07 -5.50 -2.94
C GLY A 194 2.07 -5.21 -4.05
N GLY A 195 2.56 -6.25 -4.70
CA GLY A 195 3.34 -6.13 -5.93
C GLY A 195 2.44 -5.70 -7.09
N GLY A 196 2.97 -4.88 -7.98
CA GLY A 196 2.27 -4.46 -9.20
C GLY A 196 2.14 -5.57 -10.25
N PHE A 197 1.97 -6.84 -9.84
CA PHE A 197 1.96 -7.99 -10.75
C PHE A 197 0.59 -8.65 -10.82
N THR A 198 0.14 -8.92 -12.04
CA THR A 198 -0.94 -9.86 -12.26
C THR A 198 -0.41 -11.29 -12.24
N PRO A 199 -1.27 -12.30 -11.95
CA PRO A 199 -0.92 -13.71 -12.07
C PRO A 199 -0.39 -14.09 -13.46
N GLU A 200 -0.77 -13.34 -14.49
CA GLU A 200 -0.39 -13.55 -15.88
C GLU A 200 1.03 -13.05 -16.17
N ASN A 201 1.47 -11.97 -15.51
CA ASN A 201 2.80 -11.37 -15.69
C ASN A 201 3.92 -12.02 -14.86
N ARG A 202 3.61 -12.94 -13.97
CA ARG A 202 4.57 -13.64 -13.09
C ARG A 202 5.63 -14.48 -13.82
N ARG A 203 5.43 -14.79 -15.07
CA ARG A 203 6.29 -15.72 -15.82
C ARG A 203 7.42 -15.05 -16.60
N THR A 204 7.44 -13.72 -16.65
CA THR A 204 8.53 -13.00 -17.29
C THR A 204 9.59 -12.65 -16.24
N SER A 205 10.82 -13.08 -16.47
CA SER A 205 12.01 -12.92 -15.63
C SER A 205 12.46 -11.45 -15.41
N GLU A 206 11.60 -10.48 -15.67
CA GLU A 206 11.94 -9.05 -15.69
C GLU A 206 11.51 -8.29 -14.41
N HIS A 207 10.85 -8.96 -13.47
CA HIS A 207 10.34 -8.30 -12.28
C HIS A 207 11.31 -8.47 -11.11
N VAL A 208 12.11 -7.45 -10.90
CA VAL A 208 13.10 -7.39 -9.82
C VAL A 208 12.63 -6.39 -8.77
N HIS A 209 12.61 -6.81 -7.51
CA HIS A 209 12.39 -5.93 -6.38
C HIS A 209 13.74 -5.51 -5.80
N ILE A 210 14.08 -4.25 -5.98
CA ILE A 210 15.30 -3.67 -5.44
C ILE A 210 14.96 -2.85 -4.20
N LEU A 211 15.64 -3.13 -3.10
CA LEU A 211 15.67 -2.28 -1.94
C LEU A 211 16.87 -1.35 -2.04
N SER A 212 16.62 -0.07 -2.34
CA SER A 212 17.64 0.96 -2.39
C SER A 212 17.73 1.66 -1.04
N ILE A 213 18.89 1.66 -0.41
CA ILE A 213 19.13 2.37 0.86
C ILE A 213 19.88 3.65 0.54
N TYR A 214 19.35 4.79 0.99
CA TYR A 214 19.91 6.11 0.81
C TYR A 214 20.36 6.67 2.18
N ALA A 215 21.65 6.89 2.34
CA ALA A 215 22.22 7.62 3.48
C ALA A 215 22.43 9.09 3.07
N VAL A 216 21.66 10.00 3.66
CA VAL A 216 21.65 11.43 3.34
C VAL A 216 22.49 12.18 4.37
N TYR A 217 23.37 13.09 3.92
CA TYR A 217 24.30 13.88 4.71
C TYR A 217 23.98 15.39 4.64
N LYS A 218 24.53 16.19 5.57
CA LYS A 218 24.24 17.62 5.76
C LYS A 218 24.41 18.52 4.54
N ASP A 219 25.27 18.16 3.63
CA ASP A 219 25.57 18.91 2.41
C ASP A 219 24.68 18.50 1.22
N ASN A 220 23.54 17.84 1.50
CA ASN A 220 22.60 17.28 0.52
C ASN A 220 23.25 16.20 -0.37
N LYS A 221 24.41 15.70 0.00
CA LYS A 221 24.98 14.50 -0.64
C LYS A 221 24.33 13.26 -0.07
N TYR A 222 24.24 12.24 -0.87
CA TYR A 222 23.80 10.93 -0.41
C TYR A 222 24.64 9.82 -1.01
N LYS A 223 24.64 8.71 -0.30
CA LYS A 223 25.14 7.43 -0.79
C LYS A 223 23.96 6.50 -0.99
N LYS A 224 24.00 5.72 -2.08
CA LYS A 224 22.97 4.77 -2.44
C LYS A 224 23.55 3.37 -2.49
N LEU A 225 22.82 2.40 -1.92
CA LEU A 225 23.12 0.98 -2.05
C LEU A 225 21.88 0.25 -2.54
N ASP A 226 21.99 -0.48 -3.63
CA ASP A 226 20.93 -1.31 -4.20
C ASP A 226 21.11 -2.78 -3.83
N ILE A 227 20.05 -3.39 -3.31
CA ILE A 227 20.05 -4.78 -2.87
C ILE A 227 18.86 -5.50 -3.52
N ASP A 228 19.11 -6.60 -4.22
CA ASP A 228 18.05 -7.45 -4.76
C ASP A 228 17.37 -8.23 -3.63
N VAL A 229 16.09 -7.94 -3.40
CA VAL A 229 15.25 -8.60 -2.40
C VAL A 229 14.10 -9.39 -3.04
N THR A 230 14.16 -9.62 -4.35
CA THR A 230 13.09 -10.29 -5.12
C THR A 230 12.66 -11.62 -4.51
N GLN A 231 13.61 -12.40 -4.00
CA GLN A 231 13.34 -13.71 -3.38
C GLN A 231 12.63 -13.61 -2.02
N GLN A 232 12.61 -12.42 -1.41
CA GLN A 232 12.00 -12.19 -0.09
C GLN A 232 10.61 -11.55 -0.20
N ILE A 233 10.21 -11.10 -1.39
CA ILE A 233 8.93 -10.45 -1.62
C ILE A 233 7.90 -11.50 -2.04
N HIS A 234 6.90 -11.71 -1.19
CA HIS A 234 5.81 -12.66 -1.41
C HIS A 234 4.45 -11.96 -1.44
N CYS A 235 4.39 -10.79 -2.09
CA CYS A 235 3.16 -10.01 -2.13
C CYS A 235 2.29 -10.38 -3.33
N GLU A 236 1.65 -11.53 -3.24
CA GLU A 236 0.52 -11.83 -4.08
C GLU A 236 -0.68 -10.98 -3.63
N ASN A 237 -1.41 -10.43 -4.57
CA ASN A 237 -2.68 -9.76 -4.29
C ASN A 237 -3.85 -10.69 -4.71
N PRO A 238 -4.15 -11.73 -3.93
CA PRO A 238 -5.18 -12.68 -4.29
C PRO A 238 -6.56 -12.03 -4.19
N ILE A 239 -7.37 -12.19 -5.23
CA ILE A 239 -8.75 -11.69 -5.23
C ILE A 239 -9.54 -12.40 -4.13
N GLY A 240 -10.17 -11.61 -3.24
CA GLY A 240 -11.04 -12.12 -2.19
C GLY A 240 -10.35 -12.78 -1.00
N LEU A 241 -9.02 -12.76 -0.94
CA LEU A 241 -8.25 -13.26 0.20
C LEU A 241 -7.48 -12.11 0.88
N PRO A 242 -7.21 -12.20 2.19
CA PRO A 242 -6.36 -11.24 2.89
C PRO A 242 -4.92 -11.25 2.32
N MET A 243 -4.28 -10.09 2.32
CA MET A 243 -2.86 -9.99 2.02
C MET A 243 -2.04 -10.66 3.13
N GLU A 244 -1.03 -11.44 2.74
CA GLU A 244 -0.08 -12.03 3.68
C GLU A 244 1.00 -11.03 4.09
N ASP A 245 1.48 -11.15 5.34
CA ASP A 245 2.62 -10.39 5.84
C ASP A 245 3.91 -11.10 5.45
N PHE A 246 4.97 -10.33 5.22
CA PHE A 246 6.28 -10.89 4.92
C PHE A 246 7.40 -10.05 5.54
N SER A 247 8.64 -10.55 5.46
CA SER A 247 9.80 -9.90 6.05
C SER A 247 10.91 -9.74 5.02
N ILE A 248 11.58 -8.59 5.07
CA ILE A 248 12.78 -8.30 4.30
C ILE A 248 13.96 -8.24 5.27
N VAL A 249 14.98 -9.06 5.01
CA VAL A 249 16.22 -9.06 5.81
C VAL A 249 17.39 -8.77 4.89
N VAL A 250 18.12 -7.71 5.18
CA VAL A 250 19.35 -7.36 4.47
C VAL A 250 20.50 -7.20 5.46
N ASP A 251 21.70 -7.46 4.98
CA ASP A 251 22.93 -7.30 5.77
C ASP A 251 23.91 -6.41 5.00
N LEU A 252 24.09 -5.19 5.50
CA LEU A 252 25.02 -4.24 4.91
C LEU A 252 26.48 -4.66 5.04
N ASN A 253 26.78 -5.64 5.93
CA ASN A 253 28.13 -6.19 6.07
C ASN A 253 28.49 -7.15 4.93
N LEU A 254 27.46 -7.77 4.29
CA LEU A 254 27.66 -8.73 3.21
C LEU A 254 27.54 -8.10 1.82
N ALA A 255 27.11 -6.86 1.73
CA ALA A 255 26.96 -6.14 0.47
C ALA A 255 28.33 -5.73 -0.15
N HIS A 256 29.42 -6.15 0.43
CA HIS A 256 30.76 -5.97 -0.10
C HIS A 256 31.13 -7.17 -1.00
N PRO A 257 31.30 -7.00 -2.32
CA PRO A 257 31.56 -8.15 -3.22
C PRO A 257 32.98 -8.71 -3.12
N ASP A 258 33.91 -8.06 -2.45
CA ASP A 258 35.28 -8.53 -2.37
C ASP A 258 35.72 -8.74 -0.93
N GLY A 259 35.93 -10.02 -0.59
CA GLY A 259 36.64 -10.46 0.63
C GLY A 259 38.05 -9.93 0.67
N GLY A 260 38.21 -8.68 1.01
CA GLY A 260 39.47 -8.06 1.37
C GLY A 260 39.78 -8.40 2.82
N ASP A 261 40.93 -8.99 3.01
CA ASP A 261 41.55 -9.46 4.23
C ASP A 261 41.50 -8.39 5.35
N ASP A 262 41.19 -8.84 6.55
CA ASP A 262 41.15 -8.04 7.78
C ASP A 262 42.43 -7.24 7.99
N THR A 263 42.40 -5.98 7.71
CA THR A 263 43.29 -5.01 8.31
C THR A 263 42.51 -3.82 8.83
N ASP A 264 42.31 -3.85 10.11
CA ASP A 264 42.14 -2.80 11.11
C ASP A 264 41.96 -1.34 10.57
N ASP A 265 40.86 -1.06 9.85
CA ASP A 265 40.43 0.30 9.56
C ASP A 265 38.89 0.39 9.66
N THR A 266 38.44 0.83 10.84
CA THR A 266 37.03 1.07 11.15
C THR A 266 36.43 2.29 10.45
N GLU A 267 37.14 2.96 9.57
CA GLU A 267 36.69 4.12 8.78
C GLU A 267 36.24 3.78 7.36
N GLY A 268 36.47 2.57 6.85
CA GLY A 268 36.43 2.27 5.42
C GLY A 268 35.11 1.77 4.83
N PHE A 269 34.07 1.52 5.61
CA PHE A 269 32.89 0.83 5.05
C PHE A 269 32.00 1.67 4.11
N PHE A 270 32.10 2.98 4.20
CA PHE A 270 31.46 3.94 3.29
C PHE A 270 32.51 4.90 2.71
N ASP A 271 33.63 4.37 2.26
CA ASP A 271 34.60 5.14 1.48
C ASP A 271 33.95 5.57 0.18
N PRO A 272 34.02 6.86 -0.21
CA PRO A 272 33.50 7.32 -1.50
C PRO A 272 34.14 6.65 -2.72
N GLU A 273 35.22 5.91 -2.56
CA GLU A 273 35.87 5.13 -3.63
C GLU A 273 35.32 3.69 -3.79
N VAL A 274 34.37 3.24 -2.96
CA VAL A 274 33.79 1.89 -3.10
C VAL A 274 32.84 1.85 -4.28
N GLU A 275 33.14 1.01 -5.27
CA GLU A 275 32.27 0.73 -6.41
C GLU A 275 30.88 0.27 -5.92
N GLY A 276 29.83 0.96 -6.37
CA GLY A 276 28.43 0.69 -6.01
C GLY A 276 27.73 1.82 -5.26
N TRP A 277 28.45 2.84 -4.80
CA TRP A 277 27.87 4.07 -4.29
C TRP A 277 27.96 5.18 -5.34
N GLU A 278 26.82 5.74 -5.72
CA GLU A 278 26.76 6.91 -6.60
C GLU A 278 26.60 8.18 -5.76
N ASP A 279 27.52 9.16 -5.91
CA ASP A 279 27.34 10.49 -5.36
C ASP A 279 26.40 11.30 -6.26
N ILE A 280 25.19 11.53 -5.81
CA ILE A 280 24.19 12.32 -6.55
C ILE A 280 23.78 13.52 -5.69
N GLU A 281 23.79 14.74 -6.26
CA GLU A 281 23.25 15.93 -5.60
C GLU A 281 21.73 15.87 -5.59
N ILE A 282 21.13 15.97 -4.39
CA ILE A 282 19.68 16.08 -4.22
C ILE A 282 19.34 17.55 -3.90
N ASP A 283 18.50 18.16 -4.73
CA ASP A 283 17.77 19.39 -4.36
C ASP A 283 16.60 18.99 -3.44
N ILE A 284 16.82 19.06 -2.13
CA ILE A 284 15.73 18.94 -1.16
C ILE A 284 15.20 20.36 -0.97
N PRO A 285 13.97 20.69 -1.43
CA PRO A 285 13.37 21.97 -1.09
C PRO A 285 13.12 22.01 0.43
N LEU A 286 13.69 23.02 1.10
CA LEU A 286 13.47 23.33 2.52
C LEU A 286 12.02 23.74 2.77
#